data_95624e7ebdefb863d74200c65160f58c
#
_entry.id   95624e7ebdefb863d74200c65160f58c
#
_cell.length_a   1.000
_cell.length_b   1.000
_cell.length_c   1.000
_cell.angle_alpha   90.00
_cell.angle_beta   90.00
_cell.angle_gamma   90.00
#
_symmetry.space_group_name_H-M   'P 1'
#
loop_
_entity.id
_entity.type
_entity.pdbx_description
1 polymer ?
#
loop_
_entity_poly.entity_id
_entity_poly.type
_entity_poly.pdbx_seq_one_letter_code
_entity_poly.pdbx_strand_id
1 'polypeptide(L)'
;MKRFVLFVLILFTATLLYAENKVEKFNLPDSIYVGGQKAGHVQGIAYDFDRDCMYLSFTTRFLKVNRQGEIIGSIEKVQGHLGDMTVSPIDGKVYASLECIDDEIGKGVAKRLGIKGYTKEQSTFYVAVIDVARITRVGMDSEKDGLIETFCVHPAGVDYKRDFHGSAGMDGVTFVPKKGCGKKNKWQLCVAYGIYLDTKRTDNDCQILLTYDIKDYEPYLTPMKYGELHQNGPKQARDKYFIYTGNTKYGIQNLEYDNHTGKIFMAVYKGKKRQYANSDLFTLDWEPKTFAKSYEQAVKTAQPLGGWRFKWGSTGMFPIGDGYWYISENAKDKVHKTQSCTARLYYWNPQALNGPFLKLNEKK
;
A
#
# COMPACT_ATOMS: atom_id res chain seq x y z
N MET A 1 -16.36 60.94 -48.79
CA MET A 1 -16.72 59.55 -48.52
C MET A 1 -15.88 59.01 -47.36
N LYS A 2 -16.42 59.01 -46.18
CA LYS A 2 -15.76 58.47 -44.97
C LYS A 2 -16.22 57.04 -44.74
N ARG A 3 -15.31 56.06 -44.83
CA ARG A 3 -15.59 54.68 -44.52
C ARG A 3 -15.53 54.50 -42.99
N PHE A 4 -16.66 54.13 -42.35
CA PHE A 4 -16.72 53.66 -40.99
C PHE A 4 -16.29 52.20 -40.97
N VAL A 5 -15.22 51.89 -40.26
CA VAL A 5 -14.83 50.53 -39.95
C VAL A 5 -15.44 50.17 -38.58
N LEU A 6 -16.41 49.26 -38.59
CA LEU A 6 -17.04 48.73 -37.38
C LEU A 6 -16.15 47.62 -36.82
N PHE A 7 -15.46 47.89 -35.71
CA PHE A 7 -14.75 46.85 -34.96
C PHE A 7 -15.78 46.10 -34.10
N VAL A 8 -16.10 44.86 -34.48
CA VAL A 8 -16.85 43.95 -33.62
C VAL A 8 -15.85 43.30 -32.66
N LEU A 9 -15.87 43.74 -31.40
CA LEU A 9 -15.14 43.09 -30.31
C LEU A 9 -15.92 41.82 -29.94
N ILE A 10 -15.46 40.65 -30.40
CA ILE A 10 -15.92 39.36 -29.91
C ILE A 10 -15.25 39.11 -28.58
N LEU A 11 -15.93 39.34 -27.47
CA LEU A 11 -15.53 38.87 -26.14
C LEU A 11 -15.70 37.33 -26.14
N PHE A 12 -14.61 36.63 -26.34
CA PHE A 12 -14.52 35.21 -25.94
C PHE A 12 -14.42 35.16 -24.42
N THR A 13 -15.55 35.02 -23.75
CA THR A 13 -15.58 34.53 -22.37
C THR A 13 -15.20 33.06 -22.41
N ALA A 14 -13.91 32.77 -22.28
CA ALA A 14 -13.46 31.43 -21.95
C ALA A 14 -13.97 31.12 -20.53
N THR A 15 -15.11 30.49 -20.42
CA THR A 15 -15.50 29.77 -19.21
C THR A 15 -14.50 28.65 -19.06
N LEU A 16 -13.48 28.85 -18.22
CA LEU A 16 -12.67 27.81 -17.66
C LEU A 16 -13.65 26.89 -16.90
N LEU A 17 -14.07 25.81 -17.54
CA LEU A 17 -14.69 24.69 -16.86
C LEU A 17 -13.60 24.15 -15.93
N TYR A 18 -13.58 24.61 -14.71
CA TYR A 18 -12.84 23.98 -13.64
C TYR A 18 -13.48 22.59 -13.49
N ALA A 19 -12.78 21.55 -13.90
CA ALA A 19 -13.20 20.20 -13.62
C ALA A 19 -13.18 20.05 -12.10
N GLU A 20 -14.35 19.82 -11.50
CA GLU A 20 -14.50 19.55 -10.08
C GLU A 20 -13.57 18.39 -9.69
N ASN A 21 -12.69 18.58 -8.72
CA ASN A 21 -11.78 17.54 -8.27
C ASN A 21 -12.56 16.42 -7.56
N LYS A 22 -11.95 15.24 -7.41
CA LYS A 22 -12.64 14.08 -6.82
C LYS A 22 -13.14 14.32 -5.38
N VAL A 23 -12.46 15.13 -4.59
CA VAL A 23 -12.87 15.46 -3.22
C VAL A 23 -14.20 16.22 -3.22
N GLU A 24 -14.32 17.23 -4.07
CA GLU A 24 -15.55 18.01 -4.24
C GLU A 24 -16.65 17.16 -4.89
N LYS A 25 -16.34 16.50 -6.01
CA LYS A 25 -17.29 15.67 -6.75
C LYS A 25 -17.96 14.59 -5.89
N PHE A 26 -17.19 13.94 -5.00
CA PHE A 26 -17.71 12.89 -4.12
C PHE A 26 -18.04 13.41 -2.72
N ASN A 27 -17.86 14.72 -2.45
CA ASN A 27 -18.06 15.33 -1.13
C ASN A 27 -17.39 14.51 -0.02
N LEU A 28 -16.07 14.23 -0.21
CA LEU A 28 -15.31 13.39 0.70
C LEU A 28 -15.08 14.11 2.04
N PRO A 29 -15.23 13.44 3.19
CA PRO A 29 -14.97 14.05 4.49
C PRO A 29 -13.47 14.31 4.69
N ASP A 30 -13.14 15.40 5.41
CA ASP A 30 -11.75 15.73 5.76
C ASP A 30 -11.09 14.65 6.61
N SER A 31 -11.89 13.87 7.29
CA SER A 31 -11.40 12.72 8.08
C SER A 31 -12.48 11.68 8.31
N ILE A 32 -12.03 10.41 8.36
CA ILE A 32 -12.84 9.26 8.76
C ILE A 32 -12.18 8.68 10.02
N TYR A 33 -12.87 8.81 11.16
CA TYR A 33 -12.38 8.32 12.44
C TYR A 33 -12.90 6.92 12.72
N VAL A 34 -11.98 5.99 12.94
CA VAL A 34 -12.30 4.62 13.35
C VAL A 34 -11.84 4.42 14.78
N GLY A 35 -12.80 4.18 15.67
CA GLY A 35 -12.58 4.03 17.10
C GLY A 35 -11.57 2.95 17.49
N GLY A 36 -11.31 2.83 18.76
CA GLY A 36 -10.28 1.96 19.29
C GLY A 36 -10.45 0.49 18.94
N GLN A 37 -9.45 -0.10 18.32
CA GLN A 37 -9.38 -1.51 17.94
C GLN A 37 -8.40 -2.29 18.82
N LYS A 38 -8.72 -3.54 19.17
CA LYS A 38 -7.84 -4.45 19.92
C LYS A 38 -6.98 -5.35 19.02
N ALA A 39 -6.91 -5.05 17.73
CA ALA A 39 -6.22 -5.86 16.72
C ALA A 39 -4.84 -5.33 16.30
N GLY A 40 -4.20 -4.53 17.14
CA GLY A 40 -2.97 -3.82 16.81
C GLY A 40 -3.24 -2.45 16.18
N HIS A 41 -2.25 -1.87 15.51
CA HIS A 41 -2.44 -0.63 14.74
C HIS A 41 -2.87 -0.95 13.30
N VAL A 42 -3.42 0.05 12.61
CA VAL A 42 -3.72 -0.06 11.19
C VAL A 42 -2.42 -0.24 10.40
N GLN A 43 -2.48 -1.06 9.37
CA GLN A 43 -1.35 -1.40 8.51
C GLN A 43 -1.51 -0.85 7.08
N GLY A 44 -2.74 -0.72 6.63
CA GLY A 44 -3.11 -0.19 5.32
C GLY A 44 -4.53 0.36 5.32
N ILE A 45 -4.80 1.28 4.40
CA ILE A 45 -6.14 1.83 4.14
C ILE A 45 -6.37 1.89 2.64
N ALA A 46 -7.64 1.71 2.21
CA ALA A 46 -8.04 1.93 0.83
C ALA A 46 -9.46 2.48 0.78
N TYR A 47 -9.72 3.44 -0.13
CA TYR A 47 -11.05 4.00 -0.33
C TYR A 47 -11.68 3.44 -1.61
N ASP A 48 -12.89 2.93 -1.49
CA ASP A 48 -13.66 2.37 -2.59
C ASP A 48 -14.74 3.38 -3.02
N PHE A 49 -14.52 4.02 -4.17
CA PHE A 49 -15.45 5.00 -4.72
C PHE A 49 -16.76 4.39 -5.20
N ASP A 50 -16.73 3.13 -5.66
CA ASP A 50 -17.91 2.46 -6.19
C ASP A 50 -18.88 2.04 -5.06
N ARG A 51 -18.32 1.69 -3.90
CA ARG A 51 -19.08 1.26 -2.71
C ARG A 51 -19.18 2.34 -1.64
N ASP A 52 -18.54 3.48 -1.86
CA ASP A 52 -18.53 4.63 -0.98
C ASP A 52 -18.17 4.27 0.48
N CYS A 53 -17.05 3.57 0.63
CA CYS A 53 -16.58 3.12 1.94
C CYS A 53 -15.06 3.05 1.97
N MET A 54 -14.51 2.97 3.18
CA MET A 54 -13.08 2.77 3.40
C MET A 54 -12.83 1.39 4.00
N TYR A 55 -11.75 0.78 3.55
CA TYR A 55 -11.21 -0.45 4.12
C TYR A 55 -9.98 -0.14 4.96
N LEU A 56 -9.81 -0.90 6.05
CA LEU A 56 -8.64 -0.82 6.91
C LEU A 56 -8.16 -2.23 7.25
N SER A 57 -6.88 -2.48 7.10
CA SER A 57 -6.23 -3.69 7.59
C SER A 57 -5.65 -3.46 8.98
N PHE A 58 -5.81 -4.45 9.82
CA PHE A 58 -5.08 -4.64 11.07
C PHE A 58 -4.44 -6.02 11.04
N THR A 59 -3.48 -6.30 11.87
CA THR A 59 -2.72 -7.56 11.81
C THR A 59 -3.56 -8.81 11.52
N THR A 60 -4.74 -8.97 12.16
CA THR A 60 -5.60 -10.16 12.01
C THR A 60 -7.06 -9.83 11.73
N ARG A 61 -7.30 -8.62 11.27
CA ARG A 61 -8.65 -8.10 11.08
C ARG A 61 -8.71 -7.17 9.89
N PHE A 62 -9.80 -7.26 9.14
CA PHE A 62 -10.12 -6.34 8.05
C PHE A 62 -11.44 -5.63 8.36
N LEU A 63 -11.47 -4.33 8.24
CA LEU A 63 -12.66 -3.51 8.48
C LEU A 63 -13.17 -2.87 7.18
N LYS A 64 -14.48 -2.77 7.08
CA LYS A 64 -15.21 -1.97 6.11
C LYS A 64 -16.00 -0.92 6.88
N VAL A 65 -15.74 0.35 6.62
CA VAL A 65 -16.36 1.47 7.33
C VAL A 65 -17.02 2.44 6.35
N ASN A 66 -18.10 3.09 6.78
CA ASN A 66 -18.73 4.15 6.02
C ASN A 66 -17.95 5.49 6.18
N ARG A 67 -18.43 6.56 5.54
CA ARG A 67 -17.83 7.90 5.63
C ARG A 67 -17.80 8.48 7.04
N GLN A 68 -18.69 8.04 7.92
CA GLN A 68 -18.79 8.47 9.31
C GLN A 68 -17.82 7.69 10.22
N GLY A 69 -17.14 6.67 9.68
CA GLY A 69 -16.23 5.82 10.45
C GLY A 69 -16.94 4.67 11.20
N GLU A 70 -18.24 4.46 10.94
CA GLU A 70 -18.98 3.35 11.49
C GLU A 70 -18.59 2.04 10.79
N ILE A 71 -18.34 0.99 11.59
CA ILE A 71 -17.98 -0.33 11.05
C ILE A 71 -19.24 -0.98 10.49
N ILE A 72 -19.32 -1.09 9.17
CA ILE A 72 -20.46 -1.69 8.45
C ILE A 72 -20.19 -3.14 8.04
N GLY A 73 -18.95 -3.61 8.20
CA GLY A 73 -18.56 -5.00 7.96
C GLY A 73 -17.15 -5.26 8.47
N SER A 74 -16.83 -6.51 8.75
CA SER A 74 -15.46 -6.90 9.09
C SER A 74 -15.19 -8.36 8.81
N ILE A 75 -13.92 -8.68 8.57
CA ILE A 75 -13.39 -10.04 8.57
C ILE A 75 -12.50 -10.19 9.79
N GLU A 76 -12.77 -11.21 10.57
CA GLU A 76 -12.03 -11.54 11.78
C GLU A 76 -11.14 -12.77 11.56
N LYS A 77 -10.18 -12.96 12.44
CA LYS A 77 -9.31 -14.14 12.49
C LYS A 77 -8.53 -14.39 11.21
N VAL A 78 -8.06 -13.33 10.56
CA VAL A 78 -7.15 -13.49 9.41
C VAL A 78 -5.89 -14.21 9.88
N GLN A 79 -5.57 -15.31 9.23
CA GLN A 79 -4.34 -16.06 9.50
C GLN A 79 -3.15 -15.34 8.88
N GLY A 80 -2.26 -14.86 9.71
CA GLY A 80 -1.07 -14.12 9.29
C GLY A 80 -1.14 -12.63 9.65
N HIS A 81 -0.10 -11.91 9.25
CA HIS A 81 0.00 -10.46 9.38
C HIS A 81 -0.52 -9.81 8.10
N LEU A 82 -1.73 -9.26 8.17
CA LEU A 82 -2.31 -8.50 7.08
C LEU A 82 -1.70 -7.09 7.09
N GLY A 83 -1.04 -6.72 6.00
CA GLY A 83 -0.31 -5.46 5.85
C GLY A 83 -1.04 -4.42 4.99
N ASP A 84 -0.31 -3.80 4.09
CA ASP A 84 -0.82 -2.81 3.12
C ASP A 84 -1.88 -3.37 2.19
N MET A 85 -2.72 -2.49 1.63
CA MET A 85 -3.79 -2.89 0.72
C MET A 85 -4.14 -1.83 -0.30
N THR A 86 -4.68 -2.28 -1.41
CA THR A 86 -5.23 -1.41 -2.46
C THR A 86 -6.51 -1.98 -3.08
N VAL A 87 -7.38 -1.12 -3.60
CA VAL A 87 -8.54 -1.54 -4.41
C VAL A 87 -8.08 -1.77 -5.85
N SER A 88 -8.33 -2.95 -6.36
CA SER A 88 -7.94 -3.33 -7.73
C SER A 88 -8.77 -2.58 -8.78
N PRO A 89 -8.11 -1.88 -9.71
CA PRO A 89 -8.77 -1.24 -10.84
C PRO A 89 -9.22 -2.24 -11.94
N ILE A 90 -8.98 -3.54 -11.72
CA ILE A 90 -9.28 -4.60 -12.68
C ILE A 90 -10.60 -5.28 -12.35
N ASP A 91 -10.79 -5.66 -11.08
CA ASP A 91 -11.92 -6.49 -10.62
C ASP A 91 -12.65 -5.94 -9.38
N GLY A 92 -12.21 -4.79 -8.84
CA GLY A 92 -12.84 -4.13 -7.70
C GLY A 92 -12.73 -4.90 -6.38
N LYS A 93 -11.87 -5.93 -6.31
CA LYS A 93 -11.50 -6.61 -5.07
C LYS A 93 -10.41 -5.83 -4.35
N VAL A 94 -10.18 -6.11 -3.07
CA VAL A 94 -9.03 -5.60 -2.35
C VAL A 94 -7.90 -6.62 -2.37
N TYR A 95 -6.72 -6.14 -2.74
CA TYR A 95 -5.47 -6.89 -2.69
C TYR A 95 -4.65 -6.38 -1.51
N ALA A 96 -4.20 -7.30 -0.66
CA ALA A 96 -3.44 -6.97 0.53
C ALA A 96 -2.23 -7.89 0.71
N SER A 97 -1.15 -7.38 1.28
CA SER A 97 -0.04 -8.23 1.71
C SER A 97 -0.45 -9.09 2.90
N LEU A 98 0.05 -10.31 2.95
CA LEU A 98 -0.24 -11.24 4.05
C LEU A 98 0.99 -12.12 4.34
N GLU A 99 1.46 -12.06 5.56
CA GLU A 99 2.64 -12.78 6.01
C GLU A 99 2.32 -13.85 7.03
N CYS A 100 2.80 -15.05 6.78
CA CYS A 100 2.79 -16.18 7.73
C CYS A 100 4.23 -16.59 8.02
N ILE A 101 4.90 -15.86 8.92
CA ILE A 101 6.34 -16.01 9.18
C ILE A 101 6.64 -16.30 10.66
N ASP A 102 7.85 -16.76 10.96
CA ASP A 102 8.30 -17.19 12.30
C ASP A 102 8.83 -16.03 13.16
N ASP A 103 8.23 -14.86 13.04
CA ASP A 103 8.54 -13.72 13.88
C ASP A 103 7.61 -13.60 15.10
N GLU A 104 7.82 -12.58 15.92
CA GLU A 104 7.00 -12.36 17.13
C GLU A 104 5.53 -12.07 16.79
N ILE A 105 5.25 -11.46 15.63
CA ILE A 105 3.87 -11.22 15.16
C ILE A 105 3.23 -12.56 14.78
N GLY A 106 3.91 -13.36 13.95
CA GLY A 106 3.43 -14.67 13.53
C GLY A 106 3.17 -15.61 14.70
N LYS A 107 4.05 -15.63 15.71
CA LYS A 107 3.83 -16.38 16.98
C LYS A 107 2.59 -15.87 17.72
N GLY A 108 2.39 -14.56 17.80
CA GLY A 108 1.21 -13.95 18.42
C GLY A 108 -0.09 -14.29 17.70
N VAL A 109 -0.07 -14.30 16.36
CA VAL A 109 -1.20 -14.69 15.51
C VAL A 109 -1.54 -16.17 15.73
N ALA A 110 -0.54 -17.05 15.63
CA ALA A 110 -0.73 -18.49 15.84
C ALA A 110 -1.36 -18.81 17.21
N LYS A 111 -0.83 -18.19 18.27
CA LYS A 111 -1.38 -18.32 19.63
C LYS A 111 -2.85 -17.89 19.70
N ARG A 112 -3.20 -16.76 19.07
CA ARG A 112 -4.57 -16.21 19.08
C ARG A 112 -5.56 -17.10 18.35
N LEU A 113 -5.12 -17.72 17.26
CA LEU A 113 -5.94 -18.62 16.44
C LEU A 113 -5.97 -20.06 16.97
N GLY A 114 -5.12 -20.41 17.96
CA GLY A 114 -4.97 -21.78 18.45
C GLY A 114 -4.34 -22.73 17.43
N ILE A 115 -3.53 -22.20 16.51
CA ILE A 115 -2.81 -22.99 15.51
C ILE A 115 -1.33 -23.12 15.86
N LYS A 116 -0.64 -24.06 15.23
CA LYS A 116 0.81 -24.22 15.38
C LYS A 116 1.52 -23.00 14.76
N GLY A 117 2.53 -22.49 15.46
CA GLY A 117 3.42 -21.47 14.93
C GLY A 117 4.26 -21.99 13.74
N TYR A 118 4.81 -21.08 12.97
CA TYR A 118 5.61 -21.38 11.79
C TYR A 118 7.08 -21.48 12.14
N THR A 119 7.84 -22.28 11.36
CA THR A 119 9.30 -22.22 11.32
C THR A 119 9.76 -21.29 10.21
N LYS A 120 11.06 -20.96 10.19
CA LYS A 120 11.65 -20.16 9.11
C LYS A 120 11.45 -20.81 7.73
N GLU A 121 11.56 -22.12 7.65
CA GLU A 121 11.37 -22.90 6.42
C GLU A 121 9.92 -22.89 5.94
N GLN A 122 8.98 -22.84 6.88
CA GLN A 122 7.54 -22.75 6.60
C GLN A 122 7.09 -21.32 6.29
N SER A 123 7.89 -20.31 6.64
CA SER A 123 7.54 -18.91 6.43
C SER A 123 7.15 -18.66 4.98
N THR A 124 5.98 -18.04 4.79
CA THR A 124 5.37 -17.84 3.48
C THR A 124 4.77 -16.45 3.38
N PHE A 125 4.94 -15.84 2.23
CA PHE A 125 4.40 -14.55 1.88
C PHE A 125 3.31 -14.72 0.84
N TYR A 126 2.17 -14.09 1.07
CA TYR A 126 1.02 -14.13 0.19
C TYR A 126 0.58 -12.73 -0.22
N VAL A 127 -0.09 -12.65 -1.35
CA VAL A 127 -1.08 -11.61 -1.59
C VAL A 127 -2.45 -12.20 -1.29
N ALA A 128 -3.19 -11.56 -0.40
CA ALA A 128 -4.58 -11.87 -0.11
C ALA A 128 -5.49 -11.09 -1.07
N VAL A 129 -6.40 -11.80 -1.72
CA VAL A 129 -7.43 -11.25 -2.60
C VAL A 129 -8.77 -11.36 -1.88
N ILE A 130 -9.34 -10.22 -1.51
CA ILE A 130 -10.50 -10.11 -0.63
C ILE A 130 -11.71 -9.68 -1.46
N ASP A 131 -12.74 -10.51 -1.52
CA ASP A 131 -14.02 -10.17 -2.15
C ASP A 131 -14.85 -9.27 -1.22
N VAL A 132 -14.59 -7.97 -1.29
CA VAL A 132 -15.23 -6.96 -0.44
C VAL A 132 -16.71 -6.75 -0.70
N ALA A 133 -17.22 -7.20 -1.85
CA ALA A 133 -18.65 -7.17 -2.16
C ALA A 133 -19.44 -8.15 -1.25
N ARG A 134 -18.80 -9.23 -0.82
CA ARG A 134 -19.38 -10.23 0.05
C ARG A 134 -19.28 -9.89 1.55
N ILE A 135 -18.59 -8.80 1.91
CA ILE A 135 -18.53 -8.34 3.31
C ILE A 135 -19.82 -7.59 3.62
N THR A 136 -20.79 -8.28 4.25
CA THR A 136 -22.16 -7.79 4.49
C THR A 136 -22.50 -7.54 5.96
N ARG A 137 -21.66 -7.99 6.88
CA ARG A 137 -21.86 -7.84 8.33
C ARG A 137 -20.54 -7.77 9.09
N VAL A 138 -20.59 -7.27 10.30
CA VAL A 138 -19.48 -7.30 11.25
C VAL A 138 -19.26 -8.73 11.78
N GLY A 139 -18.01 -9.12 11.96
CA GLY A 139 -17.64 -10.39 12.57
C GLY A 139 -17.71 -11.60 11.63
N MET A 140 -17.53 -11.41 10.31
CA MET A 140 -17.39 -12.52 9.37
C MET A 140 -16.05 -13.24 9.61
N ASP A 141 -16.08 -14.56 9.53
CA ASP A 141 -14.90 -15.40 9.76
C ASP A 141 -14.14 -15.58 8.43
N SER A 142 -12.82 -15.36 8.44
CA SER A 142 -12.02 -15.37 7.22
C SER A 142 -12.04 -16.71 6.47
N GLU A 143 -12.09 -17.84 7.17
CA GLU A 143 -12.17 -19.17 6.56
C GLU A 143 -13.62 -19.57 6.27
N LYS A 144 -14.49 -19.53 7.30
CA LYS A 144 -15.85 -20.08 7.20
C LYS A 144 -16.73 -19.35 6.20
N ASP A 145 -16.57 -18.03 6.09
CA ASP A 145 -17.33 -17.23 5.12
C ASP A 145 -16.63 -17.20 3.73
N GLY A 146 -15.41 -17.75 3.60
CA GLY A 146 -14.70 -17.94 2.33
C GLY A 146 -14.44 -16.63 1.57
N LEU A 147 -14.01 -15.58 2.29
CA LEU A 147 -13.88 -14.22 1.74
C LEU A 147 -12.49 -13.92 1.20
N ILE A 148 -11.50 -14.70 1.56
CA ILE A 148 -10.09 -14.48 1.26
C ILE A 148 -9.54 -15.66 0.47
N GLU A 149 -9.03 -15.35 -0.71
CA GLU A 149 -8.16 -16.24 -1.48
C GLU A 149 -6.74 -15.69 -1.43
N THR A 150 -5.75 -16.55 -1.55
CA THR A 150 -4.33 -16.16 -1.51
C THR A 150 -3.53 -16.82 -2.62
N PHE A 151 -2.47 -16.18 -3.05
CA PHE A 151 -1.41 -16.83 -3.81
C PHE A 151 -0.04 -16.53 -3.21
N CYS A 152 0.87 -17.51 -3.28
CA CYS A 152 2.22 -17.41 -2.70
C CYS A 152 3.13 -16.54 -3.57
N VAL A 153 3.85 -15.61 -2.95
CA VAL A 153 4.88 -14.77 -3.56
C VAL A 153 6.25 -15.44 -3.35
N HIS A 154 6.54 -16.45 -4.14
CA HIS A 154 7.75 -17.26 -3.99
C HIS A 154 9.06 -16.47 -3.92
N PRO A 155 9.31 -15.43 -4.76
CA PRO A 155 10.57 -14.70 -4.71
C PRO A 155 10.84 -14.05 -3.35
N ALA A 156 9.82 -13.50 -2.68
CA ALA A 156 9.96 -12.94 -1.33
C ALA A 156 10.31 -14.03 -0.31
N GLY A 157 9.61 -15.17 -0.38
CA GLY A 157 9.88 -16.32 0.49
C GLY A 157 11.28 -16.92 0.31
N VAL A 158 11.79 -16.93 -0.91
CA VAL A 158 13.16 -17.42 -1.21
C VAL A 158 14.19 -16.46 -0.61
N ASP A 159 14.06 -15.17 -0.84
CA ASP A 159 14.99 -14.17 -0.32
C ASP A 159 15.01 -14.15 1.21
N TYR A 160 13.84 -14.25 1.85
CA TYR A 160 13.69 -14.31 3.31
C TYR A 160 14.40 -15.55 3.91
N LYS A 161 14.13 -16.75 3.36
CA LYS A 161 14.71 -18.00 3.87
C LYS A 161 16.21 -18.07 3.71
N ARG A 162 16.73 -17.50 2.63
CA ARG A 162 18.16 -17.44 2.32
C ARG A 162 18.86 -16.21 2.89
N ASP A 163 18.15 -15.36 3.60
CA ASP A 163 18.67 -14.10 4.13
C ASP A 163 19.30 -13.18 3.06
N PHE A 164 18.76 -13.23 1.82
CA PHE A 164 19.23 -12.37 0.75
C PHE A 164 18.77 -10.93 1.00
N HIS A 165 19.68 -9.98 0.81
CA HIS A 165 19.45 -8.55 0.97
C HIS A 165 18.94 -8.15 2.37
N GLY A 166 19.05 -9.03 3.37
CA GLY A 166 18.44 -8.82 4.67
C GLY A 166 16.92 -8.72 4.61
N SER A 167 16.28 -9.52 3.75
CA SER A 167 14.83 -9.50 3.56
C SER A 167 14.07 -9.65 4.87
N ALA A 168 13.14 -8.73 5.15
CA ALA A 168 12.36 -8.65 6.39
C ALA A 168 10.95 -9.18 6.19
N GLY A 169 10.11 -8.38 5.57
CA GLY A 169 8.69 -8.62 5.36
C GLY A 169 8.24 -8.15 3.98
N MET A 170 7.01 -8.45 3.64
CA MET A 170 6.37 -8.03 2.40
C MET A 170 5.07 -7.29 2.73
N ASP A 171 5.16 -5.97 2.92
CA ASP A 171 4.00 -5.18 3.29
C ASP A 171 3.40 -4.37 2.13
N GLY A 172 4.21 -3.85 1.20
CA GLY A 172 3.71 -2.98 0.14
C GLY A 172 2.95 -3.71 -0.97
N VAL A 173 1.77 -3.21 -1.36
CA VAL A 173 0.97 -3.73 -2.48
C VAL A 173 0.19 -2.63 -3.19
N THR A 174 0.31 -2.56 -4.52
CA THR A 174 -0.47 -1.62 -5.35
C THR A 174 -0.64 -2.14 -6.77
N PHE A 175 -1.46 -1.45 -7.57
CA PHE A 175 -1.53 -1.66 -9.01
C PHE A 175 -0.81 -0.52 -9.75
N VAL A 176 0.00 -0.90 -10.72
CA VAL A 176 0.76 0.04 -11.55
C VAL A 176 0.42 -0.13 -13.03
N PRO A 177 0.50 0.94 -13.84
CA PRO A 177 0.23 0.81 -15.27
C PRO A 177 1.32 0.00 -15.97
N LYS A 178 0.90 -0.85 -16.90
CA LYS A 178 1.82 -1.51 -17.83
C LYS A 178 2.31 -0.51 -18.86
N LYS A 179 3.61 -0.26 -18.90
CA LYS A 179 4.22 0.57 -19.93
C LYS A 179 4.33 -0.16 -21.27
N GLY A 180 3.92 0.50 -22.34
CA GLY A 180 4.01 -0.03 -23.71
C GLY A 180 2.86 -0.94 -24.15
N CYS A 181 1.82 -1.12 -23.34
CA CYS A 181 0.61 -1.86 -23.71
C CYS A 181 -0.49 -0.90 -24.17
N GLY A 182 -1.24 -1.29 -25.24
CA GLY A 182 -2.40 -0.53 -25.72
C GLY A 182 -3.53 -0.45 -24.69
N LYS A 183 -4.58 0.35 -24.97
CA LYS A 183 -5.61 0.81 -24.02
C LYS A 183 -6.39 -0.27 -23.21
N LYS A 184 -6.29 -1.57 -23.50
CA LYS A 184 -7.15 -2.60 -22.89
C LYS A 184 -6.55 -3.40 -21.73
N ASN A 185 -5.24 -3.38 -21.49
CA ASN A 185 -4.62 -4.13 -20.39
C ASN A 185 -3.62 -3.24 -19.67
N LYS A 186 -4.13 -2.34 -18.87
CA LYS A 186 -3.34 -1.22 -18.38
C LYS A 186 -2.65 -1.47 -17.06
N TRP A 187 -3.07 -2.47 -16.28
CA TRP A 187 -2.65 -2.65 -14.91
C TRP A 187 -1.94 -3.97 -14.67
N GLN A 188 -0.98 -3.95 -13.77
CA GLN A 188 -0.33 -5.11 -13.21
C GLN A 188 -0.19 -4.90 -11.70
N LEU A 189 -0.23 -5.98 -10.96
CA LEU A 189 0.03 -5.97 -9.53
C LEU A 189 1.51 -5.70 -9.29
N CYS A 190 1.82 -4.82 -8.34
CA CYS A 190 3.16 -4.57 -7.84
C CYS A 190 3.16 -4.84 -6.33
N VAL A 191 4.05 -5.71 -5.89
CA VAL A 191 4.29 -5.97 -4.47
C VAL A 191 5.70 -5.58 -4.10
N ALA A 192 5.88 -5.10 -2.87
CA ALA A 192 7.16 -4.68 -2.36
C ALA A 192 7.51 -5.42 -1.09
N TYR A 193 8.73 -5.90 -1.02
CA TYR A 193 9.29 -6.39 0.22
C TYR A 193 10.62 -5.70 0.51
N GLY A 194 10.95 -5.65 1.74
CA GLY A 194 12.07 -4.86 2.20
C GLY A 194 12.98 -5.62 3.11
N ILE A 195 13.67 -4.88 3.86
CA ILE A 195 14.97 -5.18 4.43
C ILE A 195 14.99 -4.87 5.91
N TYR A 196 15.63 -5.72 6.70
CA TYR A 196 15.89 -5.45 8.10
C TYR A 196 16.90 -4.32 8.28
N LEU A 197 16.68 -3.57 9.34
CA LEU A 197 17.63 -2.59 9.80
C LEU A 197 18.86 -3.29 10.42
N ASP A 198 19.81 -3.64 9.57
CA ASP A 198 21.15 -4.02 10.00
C ASP A 198 22.16 -3.02 9.42
N THR A 199 22.76 -2.21 10.28
CA THR A 199 23.70 -1.17 9.86
C THR A 199 25.06 -1.71 9.45
N LYS A 200 25.35 -2.98 9.71
CA LYS A 200 26.60 -3.65 9.34
C LYS A 200 26.53 -4.33 7.98
N ARG A 201 25.35 -4.67 7.50
CA ARG A 201 25.16 -5.27 6.18
C ARG A 201 25.48 -4.27 5.07
N THR A 202 25.95 -4.78 3.95
CA THR A 202 26.27 -3.98 2.76
C THR A 202 25.39 -4.30 1.55
N ASP A 203 24.44 -5.23 1.70
CA ASP A 203 23.52 -5.71 0.66
C ASP A 203 22.04 -5.40 0.95
N ASN A 204 21.76 -4.50 1.90
CA ASN A 204 20.41 -4.19 2.39
C ASN A 204 20.03 -2.70 2.23
N ASP A 205 20.41 -2.09 1.12
CA ASP A 205 20.20 -0.66 0.86
C ASP A 205 19.22 -0.39 -0.30
N CYS A 206 18.55 -1.44 -0.81
CA CYS A 206 17.56 -1.34 -1.88
C CYS A 206 16.22 -1.91 -1.44
N GLN A 207 15.13 -1.21 -1.74
CA GLN A 207 13.78 -1.79 -1.74
C GLN A 207 13.62 -2.70 -2.95
N ILE A 208 12.79 -3.74 -2.84
CA ILE A 208 12.59 -4.71 -3.91
C ILE A 208 11.12 -4.69 -4.34
N LEU A 209 10.88 -4.45 -5.63
CA LEU A 209 9.56 -4.47 -6.24
C LEU A 209 9.42 -5.67 -7.17
N LEU A 210 8.30 -6.38 -7.06
CA LEU A 210 7.92 -7.46 -7.96
C LEU A 210 6.66 -7.09 -8.73
N THR A 211 6.57 -7.44 -10.01
CA THR A 211 5.35 -7.24 -10.78
C THR A 211 4.76 -8.55 -11.28
N TYR A 212 3.42 -8.59 -11.37
CA TYR A 212 2.64 -9.73 -11.84
C TYR A 212 1.49 -9.27 -12.72
N ASP A 213 1.25 -9.95 -13.84
CA ASP A 213 -0.02 -9.84 -14.54
C ASP A 213 -1.08 -10.71 -13.85
N ILE A 214 -2.35 -10.34 -13.94
CA ILE A 214 -3.45 -11.11 -13.33
C ILE A 214 -3.42 -12.58 -13.75
N LYS A 215 -3.18 -12.85 -15.02
CA LYS A 215 -3.07 -14.22 -15.57
C LYS A 215 -1.91 -15.04 -14.99
N ASP A 216 -0.91 -14.38 -14.40
CA ASP A 216 0.25 -15.05 -13.84
C ASP A 216 -0.05 -15.66 -12.45
N TYR A 217 -1.01 -15.10 -11.71
CA TYR A 217 -1.36 -15.54 -10.35
C TYR A 217 -2.80 -16.06 -10.19
N GLU A 218 -3.74 -15.60 -11.01
CA GLU A 218 -5.17 -16.00 -10.92
C GLU A 218 -5.37 -17.53 -10.86
N PRO A 219 -4.64 -18.36 -11.65
CA PRO A 219 -4.80 -19.83 -11.59
C PRO A 219 -4.34 -20.45 -10.26
N TYR A 220 -3.62 -19.71 -9.42
CA TYR A 220 -3.08 -20.17 -8.15
C TYR A 220 -3.89 -19.72 -6.93
N LEU A 221 -4.93 -18.91 -7.13
CA LEU A 221 -5.77 -18.44 -6.04
C LEU A 221 -6.33 -19.63 -5.26
N THR A 222 -6.10 -19.63 -3.97
CA THR A 222 -6.45 -20.73 -3.08
C THR A 222 -7.14 -20.15 -1.84
N PRO A 223 -8.31 -20.66 -1.45
CA PRO A 223 -8.99 -20.24 -0.23
C PRO A 223 -8.09 -20.38 1.01
N MET A 224 -8.08 -19.36 1.86
CA MET A 224 -7.31 -19.38 3.11
C MET A 224 -7.96 -20.36 4.11
N LYS A 225 -7.11 -21.18 4.75
CA LYS A 225 -7.53 -22.15 5.77
C LYS A 225 -6.63 -22.08 7.00
N TYR A 226 -7.22 -22.20 8.18
CA TYR A 226 -6.50 -22.13 9.44
C TYR A 226 -5.52 -23.29 9.63
N GLY A 227 -4.28 -22.95 9.96
CA GLY A 227 -3.22 -23.92 10.20
C GLY A 227 -2.63 -24.53 8.93
N GLU A 228 -3.18 -24.25 7.77
CA GLU A 228 -2.69 -24.76 6.48
C GLU A 228 -1.99 -23.64 5.69
N LEU A 229 -0.71 -23.86 5.38
CA LEU A 229 0.02 -23.01 4.45
C LEU A 229 0.17 -23.73 3.11
N HIS A 230 -0.20 -23.07 2.03
CA HIS A 230 0.02 -23.59 0.70
C HIS A 230 1.18 -22.88 -0.01
N GLN A 231 1.70 -23.50 -1.06
CA GLN A 231 2.76 -22.96 -1.91
C GLN A 231 2.26 -22.69 -3.34
N ASN A 232 0.93 -22.51 -3.50
CA ASN A 232 0.33 -22.21 -4.79
C ASN A 232 0.62 -20.75 -5.16
N GLY A 233 1.35 -20.54 -6.23
CA GLY A 233 1.76 -19.22 -6.70
C GLY A 233 2.76 -19.32 -7.84
N PRO A 234 2.95 -18.24 -8.62
CA PRO A 234 3.96 -18.19 -9.66
C PRO A 234 5.35 -18.28 -9.04
N LYS A 235 6.19 -19.17 -9.59
CA LYS A 235 7.57 -19.40 -9.11
C LYS A 235 8.46 -18.17 -9.28
N GLN A 236 8.13 -17.30 -10.23
CA GLN A 236 8.86 -16.09 -10.54
C GLN A 236 7.88 -14.93 -10.72
N ALA A 237 8.30 -13.73 -10.36
CA ALA A 237 7.65 -12.52 -10.78
C ALA A 237 7.90 -12.28 -12.28
N ARG A 238 7.06 -11.48 -12.91
CA ARG A 238 7.29 -11.00 -14.27
C ARG A 238 8.56 -10.15 -14.32
N ASP A 239 8.69 -9.25 -13.35
CA ASP A 239 9.88 -8.44 -13.17
C ASP A 239 10.22 -8.32 -11.68
N LYS A 240 11.52 -8.19 -11.40
CA LYS A 240 12.08 -7.87 -10.09
C LYS A 240 12.99 -6.66 -10.24
N TYR A 241 12.72 -5.63 -9.46
CA TYR A 241 13.45 -4.35 -9.49
C TYR A 241 14.07 -4.04 -8.14
N PHE A 242 15.22 -3.38 -8.18
CA PHE A 242 15.95 -2.92 -7.01
C PHE A 242 16.00 -1.39 -7.02
N ILE A 243 15.41 -0.77 -6.01
CA ILE A 243 15.32 0.68 -5.86
C ILE A 243 16.24 1.12 -4.73
N TYR A 244 17.30 1.82 -5.09
CA TYR A 244 18.33 2.24 -4.13
C TYR A 244 17.85 3.42 -3.29
N THR A 245 17.41 3.15 -2.05
CA THR A 245 16.90 4.15 -1.09
C THR A 245 17.84 4.39 0.11
N GLY A 246 18.85 3.56 0.24
CA GLY A 246 19.50 3.30 1.52
C GLY A 246 18.67 2.30 2.33
N ASN A 247 19.20 1.86 3.47
CA ASN A 247 18.51 0.88 4.30
C ASN A 247 17.31 1.51 5.03
N THR A 248 16.31 0.67 5.35
CA THR A 248 15.13 1.04 6.12
C THR A 248 14.89 0.01 7.22
N LYS A 249 13.97 0.29 8.13
CA LYS A 249 13.51 -0.68 9.10
C LYS A 249 12.27 -1.38 8.51
N TYR A 250 12.35 -2.67 8.26
CA TYR A 250 11.31 -3.53 7.69
C TYR A 250 10.94 -3.30 6.20
N GLY A 251 11.56 -2.34 5.51
CA GLY A 251 11.29 -2.05 4.11
C GLY A 251 10.04 -1.18 3.88
N ILE A 252 9.46 -1.32 2.69
CA ILE A 252 8.24 -0.58 2.31
C ILE A 252 7.07 -1.14 3.13
N GLN A 253 6.40 -0.25 3.84
CA GLN A 253 5.25 -0.55 4.67
C GLN A 253 3.93 -0.24 3.97
N ASN A 254 3.93 0.79 3.12
CA ASN A 254 2.83 1.09 2.20
C ASN A 254 3.40 1.49 0.85
N LEU A 255 2.78 0.97 -0.20
CA LEU A 255 3.15 1.18 -1.60
C LEU A 255 1.93 1.64 -2.37
N GLU A 256 1.97 2.84 -2.97
CA GLU A 256 0.85 3.34 -3.73
C GLU A 256 1.30 3.95 -5.06
N TYR A 257 0.53 3.68 -6.11
CA TYR A 257 0.68 4.37 -7.39
C TYR A 257 -0.35 5.48 -7.52
N ASP A 258 0.12 6.70 -7.71
CA ASP A 258 -0.76 7.85 -7.94
C ASP A 258 -0.87 8.19 -9.43
N ASN A 259 -2.07 8.05 -9.98
CA ASN A 259 -2.36 8.38 -11.37
C ASN A 259 -2.17 9.87 -11.70
N HIS A 260 -2.31 10.76 -10.70
CA HIS A 260 -2.19 12.20 -10.91
C HIS A 260 -0.74 12.60 -11.18
N THR A 261 0.19 12.05 -10.40
CA THR A 261 1.61 12.36 -10.55
C THR A 261 2.36 11.37 -11.46
N GLY A 262 1.79 10.19 -11.71
CA GLY A 262 2.47 9.10 -12.43
C GLY A 262 3.59 8.43 -11.63
N LYS A 263 3.60 8.62 -10.31
CA LYS A 263 4.65 8.14 -9.41
C LYS A 263 4.16 7.00 -8.52
N ILE A 264 5.12 6.17 -8.11
CA ILE A 264 4.97 5.29 -6.95
C ILE A 264 5.41 6.07 -5.71
N PHE A 265 4.64 5.92 -4.65
CA PHE A 265 4.93 6.39 -3.31
C PHE A 265 5.28 5.19 -2.43
N MET A 266 6.40 5.28 -1.73
CA MET A 266 6.96 4.22 -0.88
C MET A 266 7.13 4.77 0.53
N ALA A 267 6.22 4.44 1.43
CA ALA A 267 6.31 4.81 2.83
C ALA A 267 7.03 3.71 3.64
N VAL A 268 7.98 4.10 4.46
CA VAL A 268 8.87 3.19 5.20
C VAL A 268 9.05 3.64 6.64
N TYR A 269 9.52 2.74 7.50
CA TYR A 269 10.18 3.16 8.73
C TYR A 269 11.64 3.45 8.42
N LYS A 270 12.11 4.66 8.80
CA LYS A 270 13.44 5.15 8.48
C LYS A 270 14.57 4.23 8.92
N GLY A 271 15.62 4.22 8.14
CA GLY A 271 16.88 3.57 8.45
C GLY A 271 17.72 4.28 9.51
N LYS A 272 18.96 3.77 9.70
CA LYS A 272 19.94 4.32 10.67
C LYS A 272 21.38 4.36 10.14
N LYS A 273 21.64 3.94 8.92
CA LYS A 273 22.98 4.06 8.34
C LYS A 273 23.33 5.53 8.12
N ARG A 274 24.47 5.96 8.66
CA ARG A 274 24.86 7.38 8.74
C ARG A 274 25.10 8.04 7.38
N GLN A 275 25.43 7.26 6.38
CA GLN A 275 25.68 7.74 5.01
C GLN A 275 24.40 8.12 4.24
N TYR A 276 23.20 7.83 4.77
CA TYR A 276 21.93 8.13 4.13
C TYR A 276 21.11 9.17 4.88
N ALA A 277 20.23 9.86 4.17
CA ALA A 277 19.30 10.82 4.77
C ALA A 277 18.26 10.17 5.71
N ASN A 278 18.05 8.85 5.58
CA ASN A 278 17.09 8.07 6.37
C ASN A 278 15.66 8.66 6.33
N SER A 279 15.16 8.89 5.12
CA SER A 279 13.80 9.37 4.87
C SER A 279 12.73 8.35 5.29
N ASP A 280 11.50 8.82 5.49
CA ASP A 280 10.34 7.98 5.82
C ASP A 280 9.41 7.78 4.61
N LEU A 281 9.53 8.63 3.58
CA LEU A 281 8.75 8.59 2.35
C LEU A 281 9.65 8.83 1.14
N PHE A 282 9.47 8.00 0.12
CA PHE A 282 10.13 8.15 -1.18
C PHE A 282 9.09 8.18 -2.29
N THR A 283 9.41 8.85 -3.39
CA THR A 283 8.63 8.77 -4.63
C THR A 283 9.52 8.43 -5.80
N LEU A 284 8.98 7.70 -6.76
CA LEU A 284 9.69 7.25 -7.95
C LEU A 284 8.77 7.33 -9.15
N ASP A 285 9.22 7.96 -10.24
CA ASP A 285 8.50 7.92 -11.52
C ASP A 285 8.38 6.48 -11.99
N TRP A 286 7.16 6.06 -12.38
CA TRP A 286 6.97 4.70 -12.85
C TRP A 286 7.50 4.52 -14.27
N GLU A 287 8.83 4.32 -14.37
CA GLU A 287 9.55 4.07 -15.61
C GLU A 287 10.35 2.75 -15.52
N PRO A 288 9.67 1.59 -15.52
CA PRO A 288 10.27 0.30 -15.19
C PRO A 288 11.42 -0.13 -16.10
N LYS A 289 11.54 0.45 -17.31
CA LYS A 289 12.68 0.20 -18.22
C LYS A 289 14.00 0.78 -17.68
N THR A 290 13.94 1.75 -16.78
CA THR A 290 15.10 2.40 -16.17
C THR A 290 15.50 1.76 -14.85
N PHE A 291 14.66 0.90 -14.28
CA PHE A 291 14.92 0.31 -12.97
C PHE A 291 15.97 -0.78 -13.03
N ALA A 292 16.82 -0.81 -12.01
CA ALA A 292 17.85 -1.84 -11.87
C ALA A 292 17.23 -3.22 -11.66
N LYS A 293 17.84 -4.25 -12.28
CA LYS A 293 17.39 -5.65 -12.19
C LYS A 293 18.20 -6.47 -11.19
N SER A 294 19.26 -5.90 -10.62
CA SER A 294 20.02 -6.50 -9.51
C SER A 294 20.44 -5.45 -8.50
N TYR A 295 20.79 -5.89 -7.30
CA TYR A 295 21.30 -5.03 -6.24
C TYR A 295 22.57 -4.29 -6.69
N GLU A 296 23.53 -5.02 -7.28
CA GLU A 296 24.81 -4.46 -7.74
C GLU A 296 24.60 -3.40 -8.82
N GLN A 297 23.66 -3.63 -9.73
CA GLN A 297 23.29 -2.64 -10.74
C GLN A 297 22.74 -1.38 -10.05
N ALA A 298 21.80 -1.51 -9.12
CA ALA A 298 21.19 -0.38 -8.44
C ALA A 298 22.23 0.51 -7.75
N VAL A 299 23.12 -0.08 -6.95
CA VAL A 299 24.09 0.70 -6.15
C VAL A 299 25.27 1.24 -6.97
N LYS A 300 25.57 0.63 -8.13
CA LYS A 300 26.65 1.10 -9.02
C LYS A 300 26.21 2.21 -9.97
N THR A 301 24.94 2.19 -10.40
CA THR A 301 24.47 3.07 -11.48
C THR A 301 23.64 4.26 -11.00
N ALA A 302 23.18 4.22 -9.74
CA ALA A 302 22.33 5.26 -9.18
C ALA A 302 22.91 5.88 -7.90
N GLN A 303 22.49 7.10 -7.61
CA GLN A 303 22.61 7.67 -6.27
C GLN A 303 21.40 7.20 -5.44
N PRO A 304 21.52 7.16 -4.10
CA PRO A 304 20.37 6.86 -3.25
C PRO A 304 19.22 7.82 -3.55
N LEU A 305 18.02 7.26 -3.70
CA LEU A 305 16.82 8.03 -3.96
C LEU A 305 16.57 9.02 -2.83
N GLY A 306 16.41 10.29 -3.16
CA GLY A 306 16.00 11.32 -2.20
C GLY A 306 14.57 11.10 -1.72
N GLY A 307 14.29 11.53 -0.51
CA GLY A 307 12.96 11.38 0.08
C GLY A 307 12.71 12.45 1.14
N TRP A 308 11.57 12.33 1.80
CA TRP A 308 11.11 13.27 2.82
C TRP A 308 11.01 12.63 4.19
N ARG A 309 11.00 13.49 5.21
CA ARG A 309 10.57 13.12 6.56
C ARG A 309 9.06 13.29 6.60
N PHE A 310 8.35 12.16 6.76
CA PHE A 310 6.90 12.16 6.84
C PHE A 310 6.41 11.10 7.83
N LYS A 311 5.79 11.54 8.91
CA LYS A 311 5.50 10.72 10.08
C LYS A 311 4.50 9.58 9.84
N TRP A 312 3.53 9.76 8.91
CA TRP A 312 2.32 8.94 8.93
C TRP A 312 2.25 7.84 7.87
N GLY A 313 2.78 8.02 6.70
CA GLY A 313 2.56 7.15 5.52
C GLY A 313 2.77 5.65 5.74
N SER A 314 3.61 5.24 6.70
CA SER A 314 3.93 3.82 6.95
C SER A 314 2.81 2.98 7.60
N THR A 315 1.67 3.57 7.90
CA THR A 315 0.54 2.87 8.53
C THR A 315 -0.76 2.97 7.73
N GLY A 316 -0.67 3.41 6.51
CA GLY A 316 -1.77 3.50 5.55
C GLY A 316 -1.77 4.85 4.84
N MET A 317 -1.71 4.80 3.53
CA MET A 317 -1.90 5.94 2.65
C MET A 317 -2.61 5.47 1.38
N PHE A 318 -3.50 6.29 0.84
CA PHE A 318 -4.27 5.93 -0.35
C PHE A 318 -4.52 7.17 -1.23
N PRO A 319 -4.17 7.13 -2.54
CA PRO A 319 -4.37 8.26 -3.45
C PRO A 319 -5.84 8.39 -3.85
N ILE A 320 -6.42 9.55 -3.59
CA ILE A 320 -7.77 9.89 -4.01
C ILE A 320 -7.79 10.34 -5.48
N GLY A 321 -6.71 10.95 -5.93
CA GLY A 321 -6.55 11.62 -7.22
C GLY A 321 -6.48 13.12 -7.05
N ASP A 322 -6.13 13.82 -8.13
CA ASP A 322 -6.00 15.28 -8.19
C ASP A 322 -5.04 15.87 -7.14
N GLY A 323 -4.10 15.06 -6.65
CA GLY A 323 -3.14 15.39 -5.61
C GLY A 323 -3.65 15.15 -4.18
N TYR A 324 -4.88 14.68 -3.99
CA TYR A 324 -5.45 14.39 -2.66
C TYR A 324 -5.20 12.95 -2.23
N TRP A 325 -5.06 12.75 -0.91
CA TRP A 325 -4.72 11.49 -0.28
C TRP A 325 -5.46 11.31 1.03
N TYR A 326 -5.96 10.12 1.31
CA TYR A 326 -6.21 9.72 2.69
C TYR A 326 -4.96 9.12 3.28
N ILE A 327 -4.58 9.58 4.48
CA ILE A 327 -3.41 9.10 5.21
C ILE A 327 -3.82 8.77 6.64
N SER A 328 -3.45 7.60 7.14
CA SER A 328 -3.81 7.17 8.47
C SER A 328 -2.97 7.87 9.54
N GLU A 329 -3.64 8.42 10.54
CA GLU A 329 -3.06 8.92 11.78
C GLU A 329 -3.49 8.00 12.92
N ASN A 330 -2.52 7.28 13.49
CA ASN A 330 -2.81 6.35 14.58
C ASN A 330 -2.67 7.01 15.94
N ALA A 331 -3.60 6.71 16.84
CA ALA A 331 -3.52 7.08 18.24
C ALA A 331 -3.63 5.84 19.13
N LYS A 332 -2.77 5.75 20.13
CA LYS A 332 -2.73 4.65 21.09
C LYS A 332 -3.43 5.04 22.37
N ASP A 333 -4.49 4.33 22.73
CA ASP A 333 -5.10 4.39 24.04
C ASP A 333 -4.43 3.36 24.96
N LYS A 334 -3.63 3.84 25.88
CA LYS A 334 -2.89 2.99 26.84
C LYS A 334 -3.79 2.38 27.90
N VAL A 335 -4.89 3.05 28.26
CA VAL A 335 -5.82 2.61 29.31
C VAL A 335 -6.62 1.41 28.83
N HIS A 336 -7.26 1.55 27.67
CA HIS A 336 -8.09 0.49 27.08
C HIS A 336 -7.29 -0.51 26.25
N LYS A 337 -5.96 -0.29 26.09
CA LYS A 337 -5.06 -1.10 25.24
C LYS A 337 -5.57 -1.24 23.79
N THR A 338 -6.15 -0.16 23.27
CA THR A 338 -6.64 -0.07 21.89
C THR A 338 -5.81 0.91 21.07
N GLN A 339 -5.92 0.81 19.76
CA GLN A 339 -5.40 1.79 18.82
C GLN A 339 -6.53 2.25 17.91
N SER A 340 -6.70 3.55 17.79
CA SER A 340 -7.63 4.16 16.83
C SER A 340 -6.89 4.62 15.59
N CYS A 341 -7.63 4.77 14.51
CA CYS A 341 -7.16 5.33 13.25
C CYS A 341 -8.05 6.51 12.87
N THR A 342 -7.44 7.60 12.43
CA THR A 342 -8.11 8.65 11.69
C THR A 342 -7.51 8.68 10.29
N ALA A 343 -8.24 8.22 9.28
CA ALA A 343 -7.87 8.47 7.91
C ALA A 343 -8.17 9.94 7.59
N ARG A 344 -7.14 10.72 7.39
CA ARG A 344 -7.24 12.17 7.21
C ARG A 344 -6.87 12.58 5.80
N LEU A 345 -7.58 13.58 5.28
CA LEU A 345 -7.36 14.10 3.94
C LEU A 345 -6.15 15.04 3.91
N TYR A 346 -5.23 14.76 2.98
CA TYR A 346 -4.01 15.52 2.73
C TYR A 346 -3.94 15.92 1.25
N TYR A 347 -3.20 16.97 0.97
CA TYR A 347 -2.84 17.38 -0.38
C TYR A 347 -1.33 17.23 -0.60
N TRP A 348 -0.93 16.58 -1.68
CA TRP A 348 0.46 16.41 -2.07
C TRP A 348 1.06 17.73 -2.53
N ASN A 349 2.08 18.19 -1.83
CA ASN A 349 2.87 19.37 -2.18
C ASN A 349 4.34 19.14 -1.80
N PRO A 350 5.16 18.59 -2.72
CA PRO A 350 6.56 18.24 -2.45
C PRO A 350 7.45 19.45 -2.15
N GLN A 351 6.97 20.67 -2.41
CA GLN A 351 7.68 21.92 -2.15
C GLN A 351 7.34 22.56 -0.79
N ALA A 352 6.41 21.98 -0.04
CA ALA A 352 6.02 22.54 1.26
C ALA A 352 7.15 22.41 2.29
N LEU A 353 7.33 23.44 3.10
CA LEU A 353 8.44 23.54 4.08
C LEU A 353 8.36 22.48 5.20
N ASN A 354 7.14 22.07 5.58
CA ASN A 354 6.90 21.20 6.72
C ASN A 354 6.64 19.73 6.34
N GLY A 355 7.06 19.32 5.16
CA GLY A 355 6.87 17.98 4.64
C GLY A 355 6.02 17.96 3.36
N PRO A 356 6.00 16.81 2.65
CA PRO A 356 5.47 16.76 1.28
C PRO A 356 3.94 16.69 1.21
N PHE A 357 3.24 16.60 2.34
CA PHE A 357 1.79 16.54 2.43
C PHE A 357 1.24 17.65 3.34
N LEU A 358 0.32 18.43 2.79
CA LEU A 358 -0.41 19.46 3.53
C LEU A 358 -1.72 18.86 4.05
N LYS A 359 -1.92 18.91 5.34
CA LYS A 359 -3.17 18.49 5.97
C LYS A 359 -4.27 19.50 5.67
N LEU A 360 -5.40 19.03 5.16
CA LEU A 360 -6.53 19.90 4.90
C LEU A 360 -7.25 20.25 6.21
N ASN A 361 -7.71 21.51 6.29
CA ASN A 361 -8.46 22.06 7.42
C ASN A 361 -7.79 22.01 8.80
N GLU A 362 -6.47 22.05 8.90
CA GLU A 362 -5.89 22.64 10.10
C GLU A 362 -6.22 24.15 10.05
N LYS A 363 -7.24 24.56 10.84
CA LYS A 363 -7.50 25.99 11.03
C LYS A 363 -6.18 26.67 11.39
N LYS A 364 -5.80 27.63 10.53
CA LYS A 364 -4.68 28.54 10.79
C LYS A 364 -4.86 29.26 12.11
#